data_cda81d94c09cd320b82de30cf761331c
#
_entry.id   cda81d94c09cd320b82de30cf761331c
#
_cell.length_a   1.000
_cell.length_b   1.000
_cell.length_c   1.000
_cell.angle_alpha   90.00
_cell.angle_beta   90.00
_cell.angle_gamma   90.00
#
_symmetry.space_group_name_H-M   'P 1'
#
loop_
_entity.id
_entity.type
_entity.pdbx_description
1 polymer ?
#
loop_
_entity_poly.entity_id
_entity_poly.type
_entity_poly.pdbx_seq_one_letter_code
_entity_poly.pdbx_strand_id
1 'polypeptide(L)'
;YGAIYASSINLSLFEISLYMMIITSAGALSQWPIGYLSDRIDRRVILIGVSFMASGLSLFFVFANFMPLTLFLIFTGLFSVACLPMYSLTVAHTNDFLQPNEIVSASATFGILIGIGSIIGPLFVSTFMEILGAVGFYIYLFLIHGLLGLFGLYRMTQRTKPRDLESQYNPLPRNISPAGMEMNPVT
;
A
#
# COMPACT_ATOMS: atom_id res chain seq x y z
N TYR A 1 10.14 13.80 1.40
CA TYR A 1 11.17 13.63 2.45
C TYR A 1 12.27 12.65 2.08
N GLY A 2 12.05 11.68 1.20
CA GLY A 2 13.11 10.76 0.77
C GLY A 2 14.37 11.46 0.25
N ALA A 3 14.22 12.50 -0.60
CA ALA A 3 15.36 13.28 -1.09
C ALA A 3 16.05 14.07 0.04
N ILE A 4 15.28 14.59 1.01
CA ILE A 4 15.83 15.29 2.18
C ILE A 4 16.65 14.32 3.03
N TYR A 5 16.13 13.13 3.28
CA TYR A 5 16.85 12.07 3.96
C TYR A 5 18.16 11.72 3.23
N ALA A 6 18.09 11.46 1.92
CA ALA A 6 19.26 11.13 1.11
C ALA A 6 20.35 12.23 1.15
N SER A 7 19.91 13.50 1.13
CA SER A 7 20.81 14.63 1.31
C SER A 7 21.42 14.69 2.73
N SER A 8 20.64 14.35 3.76
CA SER A 8 21.11 14.38 5.16
C SER A 8 22.15 13.30 5.50
N ILE A 9 22.21 12.23 4.71
CA ILE A 9 23.27 11.21 4.78
C ILE A 9 24.43 11.45 3.79
N ASN A 10 24.52 12.68 3.26
CA ASN A 10 25.59 13.16 2.37
C ASN A 10 25.70 12.43 1.02
N LEU A 11 24.59 11.91 0.47
CA LEU A 11 24.59 11.43 -0.91
C LEU A 11 24.76 12.60 -1.88
N SER A 12 25.55 12.36 -2.94
CA SER A 12 25.69 13.30 -4.05
C SER A 12 24.38 13.49 -4.81
N LEU A 13 24.26 14.56 -5.57
CA LEU A 13 23.04 14.84 -6.37
C LEU A 13 22.71 13.69 -7.33
N PHE A 14 23.74 13.05 -7.92
CA PHE A 14 23.55 11.89 -8.80
C PHE A 14 22.99 10.68 -8.02
N GLU A 15 23.53 10.40 -6.84
CA GLU A 15 23.07 9.29 -5.99
C GLU A 15 21.65 9.52 -5.46
N ILE A 16 21.29 10.76 -5.13
CA ILE A 16 19.91 11.14 -4.79
C ILE A 16 18.97 10.89 -5.96
N SER A 17 19.40 11.26 -7.18
CA SER A 17 18.60 11.03 -8.39
C SER A 17 18.41 9.53 -8.64
N LEU A 18 19.46 8.74 -8.46
CA LEU A 18 19.43 7.28 -8.59
C LEU A 18 18.52 6.64 -7.54
N TYR A 19 18.61 7.08 -6.29
CA TYR A 19 17.73 6.68 -5.19
C TYR A 19 16.26 6.94 -5.53
N MET A 20 15.91 8.15 -5.99
CA MET A 20 14.54 8.50 -6.37
C MET A 20 14.05 7.71 -7.59
N MET A 21 14.92 7.47 -8.57
CA MET A 21 14.61 6.64 -9.73
C MET A 21 14.28 5.20 -9.31
N ILE A 22 15.06 4.61 -8.42
CA ILE A 22 14.83 3.24 -7.92
C ILE A 22 13.52 3.16 -7.14
N ILE A 23 13.22 4.14 -6.27
CA ILE A 23 11.94 4.20 -5.56
C ILE A 23 10.79 4.13 -6.55
N THR A 24 10.81 5.01 -7.54
CA THR A 24 9.70 5.14 -8.48
C THR A 24 9.56 3.92 -9.38
N SER A 25 10.68 3.46 -9.99
CA SER A 25 10.66 2.35 -10.95
C SER A 25 10.36 1.00 -10.29
N ALA A 26 11.02 0.68 -9.18
CA ALA A 26 10.78 -0.58 -8.46
C ALA A 26 9.34 -0.67 -7.95
N GLY A 27 8.84 0.42 -7.40
CA GLY A 27 7.46 0.50 -6.93
C GLY A 27 6.43 0.42 -8.06
N ALA A 28 6.67 1.09 -9.20
CA ALA A 28 5.78 1.00 -10.35
C ALA A 28 5.75 -0.42 -10.93
N LEU A 29 6.91 -1.05 -11.10
CA LEU A 29 7.02 -2.43 -11.61
C LEU A 29 6.37 -3.45 -10.67
N SER A 30 6.39 -3.21 -9.36
CA SER A 30 5.81 -4.11 -8.36
C SER A 30 4.28 -4.11 -8.32
N GLN A 31 3.64 -3.08 -8.84
CA GLN A 31 2.17 -2.97 -8.80
C GLN A 31 1.49 -4.13 -9.54
N TRP A 32 2.03 -4.54 -10.70
CA TRP A 32 1.47 -5.66 -11.45
C TRP A 32 1.59 -7.00 -10.71
N PRO A 33 2.78 -7.49 -10.28
CA PRO A 33 2.88 -8.78 -9.60
C PRO A 33 2.15 -8.82 -8.26
N ILE A 34 2.18 -7.72 -7.49
CA ILE A 34 1.48 -7.65 -6.20
C ILE A 34 -0.03 -7.58 -6.41
N GLY A 35 -0.51 -6.82 -7.40
CA GLY A 35 -1.92 -6.78 -7.79
C GLY A 35 -2.42 -8.17 -8.19
N TYR A 36 -1.70 -8.84 -9.08
CA TYR A 36 -2.02 -10.20 -9.50
C TYR A 36 -2.06 -11.20 -8.33
N LEU A 37 -1.14 -11.07 -7.37
CA LEU A 37 -1.14 -11.91 -6.18
C LEU A 37 -2.36 -11.62 -5.30
N SER A 38 -2.74 -10.35 -5.16
CA SER A 38 -3.88 -9.90 -4.35
C SER A 38 -5.23 -10.32 -4.93
N ASP A 39 -5.30 -10.58 -6.24
CA ASP A 39 -6.51 -11.10 -6.87
C ASP A 39 -6.70 -12.62 -6.66
N ARG A 40 -5.65 -13.32 -6.21
CA ARG A 40 -5.66 -14.78 -5.96
C ARG A 40 -5.66 -15.16 -4.49
N ILE A 41 -5.17 -14.28 -3.66
CA ILE A 41 -5.05 -14.46 -2.21
C ILE A 41 -5.89 -13.36 -1.56
N ASP A 42 -6.38 -13.60 -0.34
CA ASP A 42 -7.09 -12.58 0.44
C ASP A 42 -6.27 -11.28 0.51
N ARG A 43 -6.84 -10.21 -0.07
CA ARG A 43 -6.18 -8.88 -0.16
C ARG A 43 -5.70 -8.37 1.20
N ARG A 44 -6.40 -8.73 2.28
CA ARG A 44 -6.02 -8.37 3.65
C ARG A 44 -4.68 -8.98 4.03
N VAL A 45 -4.46 -10.25 3.67
CA VAL A 45 -3.20 -10.95 3.95
C VAL A 45 -2.04 -10.29 3.21
N ILE A 46 -2.25 -9.96 1.93
CA ILE A 46 -1.23 -9.27 1.13
C ILE A 46 -0.93 -7.88 1.71
N LEU A 47 -1.95 -7.12 2.08
CA LEU A 47 -1.81 -5.77 2.63
C LEU A 47 -1.05 -5.78 3.96
N ILE A 48 -1.35 -6.73 4.84
CA ILE A 48 -0.62 -6.92 6.09
C ILE A 48 0.82 -7.37 5.81
N GLY A 49 1.03 -8.30 4.87
CA GLY A 49 2.35 -8.80 4.50
C GLY A 49 3.26 -7.69 3.97
N VAL A 50 2.79 -6.85 3.03
CA VAL A 50 3.58 -5.73 2.51
C VAL A 50 3.81 -4.65 3.58
N SER A 51 2.87 -4.45 4.52
CA SER A 51 3.04 -3.52 5.64
C SER A 51 4.18 -3.97 6.57
N PHE A 52 4.19 -5.23 6.98
CA PHE A 52 5.29 -5.75 7.82
C PHE A 52 6.60 -5.83 7.06
N MET A 53 6.58 -6.15 5.76
CA MET A 53 7.78 -6.13 4.92
C MET A 53 8.37 -4.72 4.85
N ALA A 54 7.55 -3.69 4.60
CA ALA A 54 7.99 -2.30 4.60
C ALA A 54 8.52 -1.87 5.97
N SER A 55 7.83 -2.25 7.05
CA SER A 55 8.28 -1.99 8.43
C SER A 55 9.63 -2.64 8.69
N GLY A 56 9.79 -3.94 8.42
CA GLY A 56 11.05 -4.65 8.64
C GLY A 56 12.20 -4.08 7.81
N LEU A 57 11.96 -3.77 6.53
CA LEU A 57 12.96 -3.16 5.66
C LEU A 57 13.39 -1.77 6.15
N SER A 58 12.46 -1.00 6.75
CA SER A 58 12.79 0.32 7.32
C SER A 58 13.85 0.22 8.43
N LEU A 59 13.90 -0.88 9.20
CA LEU A 59 14.92 -1.07 10.23
C LEU A 59 16.34 -1.20 9.65
N PHE A 60 16.49 -1.77 8.46
CA PHE A 60 17.82 -1.87 7.84
C PHE A 60 18.41 -0.49 7.54
N PHE A 61 17.59 0.49 7.23
CA PHE A 61 18.05 1.86 6.96
C PHE A 61 18.52 2.63 8.20
N VAL A 62 18.23 2.14 9.41
CA VAL A 62 18.85 2.66 10.64
C VAL A 62 20.37 2.53 10.57
N PHE A 63 20.86 1.51 9.85
CA PHE A 63 22.28 1.24 9.63
C PHE A 63 22.81 1.77 8.29
N ALA A 64 22.06 2.64 7.62
CA ALA A 64 22.40 3.10 6.26
C ALA A 64 23.78 3.75 6.15
N ASN A 65 24.23 4.47 7.18
CA ASN A 65 25.56 5.10 7.21
C ASN A 65 26.73 4.09 7.15
N PHE A 66 26.47 2.83 7.46
CA PHE A 66 27.46 1.75 7.44
C PHE A 66 27.34 0.84 6.20
N MET A 67 26.35 1.13 5.33
CA MET A 67 26.10 0.30 4.14
C MET A 67 26.81 0.86 2.92
N PRO A 68 27.38 0.00 2.06
CA PRO A 68 27.80 0.43 0.73
C PRO A 68 26.57 0.89 -0.08
N LEU A 69 26.76 1.89 -0.94
CA LEU A 69 25.70 2.50 -1.75
C LEU A 69 24.88 1.43 -2.51
N THR A 70 25.52 0.43 -3.08
CA THR A 70 24.83 -0.64 -3.81
C THR A 70 23.81 -1.36 -2.93
N LEU A 71 24.19 -1.72 -1.71
CA LEU A 71 23.30 -2.41 -0.77
C LEU A 71 22.15 -1.49 -0.34
N PHE A 72 22.45 -0.22 -0.06
CA PHE A 72 21.46 0.80 0.23
C PHE A 72 20.41 0.92 -0.89
N LEU A 73 20.83 0.96 -2.15
CA LEU A 73 19.92 1.05 -3.30
C LEU A 73 19.10 -0.23 -3.51
N ILE A 74 19.66 -1.42 -3.25
CA ILE A 74 18.90 -2.67 -3.29
C ILE A 74 17.78 -2.67 -2.25
N PHE A 75 18.09 -2.31 -0.99
CA PHE A 75 17.06 -2.23 0.06
C PHE A 75 16.02 -1.15 -0.24
N THR A 76 16.42 -0.05 -0.86
CA THR A 76 15.49 0.99 -1.35
C THR A 76 14.51 0.42 -2.36
N GLY A 77 14.97 -0.35 -3.33
CA GLY A 77 14.10 -1.02 -4.29
C GLY A 77 13.12 -1.99 -3.61
N LEU A 78 13.61 -2.84 -2.70
CA LEU A 78 12.78 -3.77 -1.95
C LEU A 78 11.73 -3.07 -1.08
N PHE A 79 12.11 -1.97 -0.42
CA PHE A 79 11.18 -1.16 0.35
C PHE A 79 10.07 -0.56 -0.54
N SER A 80 10.44 -0.07 -1.72
CA SER A 80 9.49 0.50 -2.67
C SER A 80 8.50 -0.53 -3.22
N VAL A 81 8.98 -1.77 -3.47
CA VAL A 81 8.14 -2.93 -3.84
C VAL A 81 7.05 -3.18 -2.80
N ALA A 82 7.35 -3.03 -1.51
CA ALA A 82 6.37 -3.19 -0.45
C ALA A 82 5.45 -1.97 -0.30
N CYS A 83 6.00 -0.76 -0.39
CA CYS A 83 5.32 0.47 0.02
C CYS A 83 4.35 1.02 -1.05
N LEU A 84 4.80 1.09 -2.32
CA LEU A 84 4.02 1.77 -3.38
C LEU A 84 2.71 1.04 -3.75
N PRO A 85 2.61 -0.30 -3.80
CA PRO A 85 1.35 -0.97 -4.08
C PRO A 85 0.29 -0.86 -2.98
N MET A 86 0.64 -0.44 -1.77
CA MET A 86 -0.30 -0.35 -0.64
C MET A 86 -1.52 0.49 -0.94
N TYR A 87 -1.35 1.61 -1.65
CA TYR A 87 -2.47 2.45 -2.04
C TYR A 87 -3.45 1.71 -2.96
N SER A 88 -2.94 1.11 -4.03
CA SER A 88 -3.76 0.35 -4.98
C SER A 88 -4.46 -0.83 -4.33
N LEU A 89 -3.75 -1.55 -3.42
CA LEU A 89 -4.32 -2.64 -2.63
C LEU A 89 -5.44 -2.16 -1.70
N THR A 90 -5.26 -1.00 -1.06
CA THR A 90 -6.26 -0.43 -0.15
C THR A 90 -7.52 -0.02 -0.91
N VAL A 91 -7.36 0.63 -2.08
CA VAL A 91 -8.47 1.00 -2.95
C VAL A 91 -9.21 -0.26 -3.43
N ALA A 92 -8.48 -1.25 -3.92
CA ALA A 92 -9.07 -2.51 -4.39
C ALA A 92 -9.81 -3.22 -3.26
N HIS A 93 -9.20 -3.31 -2.06
CA HIS A 93 -9.84 -3.90 -0.88
C HIS A 93 -11.12 -3.17 -0.47
N THR A 94 -11.13 -1.85 -0.54
CA THR A 94 -12.34 -1.07 -0.21
C THR A 94 -13.43 -1.30 -1.24
N ASN A 95 -13.08 -1.34 -2.52
CA ASN A 95 -14.03 -1.58 -3.60
C ASN A 95 -14.71 -2.95 -3.52
N ASP A 96 -14.07 -3.95 -2.91
CA ASP A 96 -14.69 -5.27 -2.68
C ASP A 96 -15.94 -5.22 -1.76
N PHE A 97 -16.15 -4.12 -1.03
CA PHE A 97 -17.27 -3.93 -0.12
C PHE A 97 -18.29 -2.89 -0.60
N LEU A 98 -18.02 -2.23 -1.73
CA LEU A 98 -18.85 -1.13 -2.24
C LEU A 98 -19.78 -1.58 -3.35
N GLN A 99 -20.95 -0.97 -3.40
CA GLN A 99 -21.81 -1.07 -4.56
C GLN A 99 -21.32 -0.14 -5.70
N PRO A 100 -21.65 -0.43 -6.97
CA PRO A 100 -21.16 0.37 -8.10
C PRO A 100 -21.46 1.88 -8.00
N ASN A 101 -22.58 2.26 -7.40
CA ASN A 101 -22.98 3.65 -7.18
C ASN A 101 -22.18 4.36 -6.05
N GLU A 102 -21.47 3.61 -5.21
CA GLU A 102 -20.69 4.15 -4.08
C GLU A 102 -19.22 4.42 -4.46
N ILE A 103 -18.72 3.83 -5.55
CA ILE A 103 -17.30 3.90 -5.97
C ILE A 103 -16.83 5.34 -6.16
N VAL A 104 -17.66 6.21 -6.75
CA VAL A 104 -17.31 7.61 -7.00
C VAL A 104 -17.14 8.36 -5.67
N SER A 105 -18.06 8.18 -4.73
CA SER A 105 -17.98 8.85 -3.41
C SER A 105 -16.80 8.32 -2.58
N ALA A 106 -16.51 7.03 -2.65
CA ALA A 106 -15.35 6.44 -2.02
C ALA A 106 -14.03 6.99 -2.59
N SER A 107 -13.95 7.14 -3.91
CA SER A 107 -12.76 7.73 -4.58
C SER A 107 -12.53 9.18 -4.14
N ALA A 108 -13.59 9.98 -4.00
CA ALA A 108 -13.50 11.34 -3.45
C ALA A 108 -13.00 11.33 -2.00
N THR A 109 -13.49 10.39 -1.17
CA THR A 109 -13.04 10.22 0.21
C THR A 109 -11.56 9.86 0.29
N PHE A 110 -11.07 8.95 -0.58
CA PHE A 110 -9.63 8.66 -0.69
C PHE A 110 -8.82 9.92 -1.03
N GLY A 111 -9.30 10.75 -1.96
CA GLY A 111 -8.65 12.01 -2.30
C GLY A 111 -8.48 12.93 -1.08
N ILE A 112 -9.52 13.08 -0.26
CA ILE A 112 -9.49 13.87 0.98
C ILE A 112 -8.50 13.27 1.98
N LEU A 113 -8.54 11.96 2.20
CA LEU A 113 -7.62 11.28 3.13
C LEU A 113 -6.15 11.42 2.71
N ILE A 114 -5.87 11.31 1.41
CA ILE A 114 -4.52 11.55 0.85
C ILE A 114 -4.11 13.01 1.10
N GLY A 115 -5.01 13.97 0.86
CA GLY A 115 -4.74 15.39 1.11
C GLY A 115 -4.39 15.65 2.58
N ILE A 116 -5.18 15.14 3.52
CA ILE A 116 -4.91 15.23 4.97
C ILE A 116 -3.57 14.57 5.31
N GLY A 117 -3.33 13.36 4.81
CA GLY A 117 -2.07 12.63 5.03
C GLY A 117 -0.86 13.37 4.48
N SER A 118 -1.00 14.06 3.34
CA SER A 118 0.07 14.86 2.71
C SER A 118 0.42 16.12 3.52
N ILE A 119 -0.49 16.63 4.33
CA ILE A 119 -0.24 17.76 5.25
C ILE A 119 0.37 17.25 6.56
N ILE A 120 -0.24 16.24 7.16
CA ILE A 120 0.13 15.74 8.49
C ILE A 120 1.42 14.91 8.45
N GLY A 121 1.58 14.07 7.43
CA GLY A 121 2.74 13.17 7.28
C GLY A 121 4.08 13.90 7.36
N PRO A 122 4.31 14.94 6.56
CA PRO A 122 5.52 15.76 6.61
C PRO A 122 5.85 16.34 8.00
N LEU A 123 4.84 16.76 8.76
CA LEU A 123 5.03 17.32 10.11
C LEU A 123 5.59 16.25 11.06
N PHE A 124 5.04 15.05 11.05
CA PHE A 124 5.55 13.96 11.86
C PHE A 124 6.95 13.54 11.43
N VAL A 125 7.18 13.38 10.13
CA VAL A 125 8.51 13.02 9.60
C VAL A 125 9.56 14.04 10.00
N SER A 126 9.27 15.34 9.85
CA SER A 126 10.22 16.40 10.22
C SER A 126 10.54 16.39 11.72
N THR A 127 9.55 16.19 12.58
CA THR A 127 9.73 16.07 14.02
C THR A 127 10.63 14.87 14.38
N PHE A 128 10.39 13.70 13.77
CA PHE A 128 11.25 12.54 13.97
C PHE A 128 12.69 12.79 13.50
N MET A 129 12.87 13.44 12.36
CA MET A 129 14.21 13.79 11.84
C MET A 129 14.89 14.87 12.69
N GLU A 130 14.16 15.81 13.27
CA GLU A 130 14.72 16.82 14.18
C GLU A 130 15.24 16.20 15.47
N ILE A 131 14.50 15.24 16.05
CA ILE A 131 14.87 14.61 17.34
C ILE A 131 15.96 13.54 17.15
N LEU A 132 15.86 12.72 16.10
CA LEU A 132 16.67 11.52 15.91
C LEU A 132 17.71 11.66 14.78
N GLY A 133 17.78 12.83 14.13
CA GLY A 133 18.59 13.02 12.94
C GLY A 133 18.02 12.28 11.71
N ALA A 134 18.87 12.01 10.72
CA ALA A 134 18.48 11.33 9.47
C ALA A 134 17.75 10.01 9.71
N VAL A 135 18.16 9.23 10.69
CA VAL A 135 17.59 7.93 11.05
C VAL A 135 16.10 8.04 11.42
N GLY A 136 15.68 9.20 11.95
CA GLY A 136 14.29 9.48 12.32
C GLY A 136 13.30 9.25 11.17
N PHE A 137 13.72 9.47 9.91
CA PHE A 137 12.91 9.19 8.74
C PHE A 137 12.48 7.71 8.67
N TYR A 138 13.42 6.79 8.78
CA TYR A 138 13.13 5.37 8.69
C TYR A 138 12.53 4.78 9.97
N ILE A 139 12.83 5.36 11.13
CA ILE A 139 12.15 5.00 12.39
C ILE A 139 10.67 5.36 12.30
N TYR A 140 10.32 6.53 11.76
CA TYR A 140 8.93 6.88 11.51
C TYR A 140 8.26 5.89 10.55
N LEU A 141 8.91 5.55 9.44
CA LEU A 141 8.39 4.58 8.48
C LEU A 141 8.22 3.18 9.10
N PHE A 142 9.17 2.72 9.91
CA PHE A 142 9.05 1.49 10.67
C PHE A 142 7.80 1.47 11.54
N LEU A 143 7.60 2.52 12.33
CA LEU A 143 6.46 2.62 13.24
C LEU A 143 5.13 2.67 12.50
N ILE A 144 5.00 3.51 11.49
CA ILE A 144 3.71 3.68 10.79
C ILE A 144 3.30 2.42 10.03
N HIS A 145 4.25 1.75 9.34
CA HIS A 145 3.96 0.51 8.63
C HIS A 145 3.74 -0.67 9.59
N GLY A 146 4.48 -0.72 10.70
CA GLY A 146 4.28 -1.72 11.75
C GLY A 146 2.91 -1.59 12.41
N LEU A 147 2.50 -0.36 12.77
CA LEU A 147 1.17 -0.08 13.31
C LEU A 147 0.05 -0.43 12.31
N LEU A 148 0.27 -0.13 11.03
CA LEU A 148 -0.68 -0.50 9.97
C LEU A 148 -0.82 -2.02 9.86
N GLY A 149 0.28 -2.76 9.88
CA GLY A 149 0.29 -4.23 9.88
C GLY A 149 -0.43 -4.82 11.09
N LEU A 150 -0.14 -4.31 12.29
CA LEU A 150 -0.80 -4.73 13.54
C LEU A 150 -2.31 -4.42 13.52
N PHE A 151 -2.68 -3.22 13.05
CA PHE A 151 -4.09 -2.87 12.88
C PHE A 151 -4.79 -3.79 11.88
N GLY A 152 -4.13 -4.13 10.78
CA GLY A 152 -4.63 -5.10 9.80
C GLY A 152 -4.89 -6.48 10.43
N LEU A 153 -3.94 -7.01 11.21
CA LEU A 153 -4.11 -8.25 11.95
C LEU A 153 -5.30 -8.18 12.92
N TYR A 154 -5.38 -7.11 13.70
CA TYR A 154 -6.52 -6.89 14.60
C TYR A 154 -7.85 -6.91 13.85
N ARG A 155 -7.92 -6.19 12.72
CA ARG A 155 -9.14 -6.14 11.90
C ARG A 155 -9.52 -7.49 11.30
N MET A 156 -8.55 -8.34 10.96
CA MET A 156 -8.82 -9.70 10.49
C MET A 156 -9.50 -10.57 11.54
N THR A 157 -9.22 -10.34 12.84
CA THR A 157 -9.89 -11.10 13.92
C THR A 157 -11.34 -10.63 14.15
N GLN A 158 -11.68 -9.41 13.75
CA GLN A 158 -12.99 -8.79 14.03
C GLN A 158 -13.99 -8.94 12.86
N ARG A 159 -13.53 -9.16 11.64
CA ARG A 159 -14.39 -9.26 10.46
C ARG A 159 -14.13 -10.55 9.71
N THR A 160 -15.18 -11.32 9.48
CA THR A 160 -15.20 -12.40 8.49
C THR A 160 -14.78 -11.89 7.11
N LYS A 161 -14.25 -12.78 6.27
CA LYS A 161 -14.03 -12.49 4.84
C LYS A 161 -15.28 -11.84 4.26
N PRO A 162 -15.12 -10.89 3.30
CA PRO A 162 -16.23 -10.58 2.42
C PRO A 162 -16.78 -11.93 1.97
N ARG A 163 -18.08 -12.15 2.07
CA ARG A 163 -18.68 -13.25 1.31
C ARG A 163 -18.18 -13.06 -0.11
N ASP A 164 -17.49 -14.08 -0.62
CA ASP A 164 -17.33 -14.18 -2.05
C ASP A 164 -18.75 -14.02 -2.56
N LEU A 165 -19.05 -12.86 -3.13
CA LEU A 165 -20.13 -12.68 -4.06
C LEU A 165 -19.67 -13.44 -5.31
N GLU A 166 -19.39 -14.72 -5.15
CA GLU A 166 -19.69 -15.67 -6.18
C GLU A 166 -21.18 -15.44 -6.42
N SER A 167 -21.45 -14.51 -7.35
CA SER A 167 -22.70 -14.58 -8.06
C SER A 167 -22.72 -16.02 -8.56
N GLN A 168 -23.48 -16.86 -7.86
CA GLN A 168 -23.70 -18.22 -8.31
C GLN A 168 -24.08 -18.05 -9.76
N TYR A 169 -23.18 -18.49 -10.67
CA TYR A 169 -23.44 -18.50 -12.09
C TYR A 169 -24.69 -19.35 -12.25
N ASN A 170 -25.83 -18.67 -12.27
CA ASN A 170 -27.12 -19.29 -12.54
C ASN A 170 -27.24 -19.29 -14.06
N PRO A 171 -27.03 -20.42 -14.72
CA PRO A 171 -27.15 -20.51 -16.18
C PRO A 171 -28.59 -20.19 -16.57
N LEU A 172 -28.82 -18.94 -16.99
CA LEU A 172 -30.13 -18.55 -17.54
C LEU A 172 -30.32 -19.28 -18.89
N PRO A 173 -31.45 -19.98 -19.09
CA PRO A 173 -31.75 -20.56 -20.37
C PRO A 173 -31.75 -19.51 -21.47
N ARG A 174 -31.17 -19.81 -22.62
CA ARG A 174 -31.08 -18.89 -23.78
C ARG A 174 -32.41 -18.27 -24.23
N ASN A 175 -33.53 -18.82 -23.78
CA ASN A 175 -34.89 -18.49 -24.22
C ASN A 175 -35.71 -17.79 -23.12
N ILE A 176 -35.07 -17.30 -22.05
CA ILE A 176 -35.79 -16.58 -21.01
C ILE A 176 -36.32 -15.25 -21.57
N SER A 177 -37.61 -14.99 -21.42
CA SER A 177 -38.20 -13.71 -21.81
C SER A 177 -37.77 -12.59 -20.84
N PRO A 178 -37.81 -11.31 -21.24
CA PRO A 178 -37.54 -10.20 -20.33
C PRO A 178 -38.37 -10.24 -19.04
N ALA A 179 -39.65 -10.64 -19.13
CA ALA A 179 -40.50 -10.82 -17.96
C ALA A 179 -40.08 -11.99 -17.06
N GLY A 180 -39.46 -13.05 -17.64
CA GLY A 180 -38.89 -14.15 -16.86
C GLY A 180 -37.60 -13.76 -16.13
N MET A 181 -36.84 -12.78 -16.62
CA MET A 181 -35.71 -12.23 -15.92
C MET A 181 -36.13 -11.43 -14.67
N GLU A 182 -37.19 -10.63 -14.77
CA GLU A 182 -37.74 -9.85 -13.66
C GLU A 182 -38.31 -10.70 -12.52
N MET A 183 -38.80 -11.91 -12.86
CA MET A 183 -39.33 -12.87 -11.88
C MET A 183 -38.26 -13.78 -11.25
N ASN A 184 -37.02 -13.66 -11.62
CA ASN A 184 -35.96 -14.49 -11.06
C ASN A 184 -35.55 -13.93 -9.64
N PRO A 185 -35.76 -14.70 -8.55
CA PRO A 185 -35.49 -14.21 -7.18
C PRO A 185 -34.00 -14.03 -6.87
N VAL A 186 -33.10 -14.20 -7.85
CA VAL A 186 -31.65 -14.11 -7.71
C VAL A 186 -31.08 -12.84 -8.39
N THR A 187 -31.92 -12.00 -8.99
CA THR A 187 -31.59 -10.65 -9.41
C THR A 187 -32.13 -9.67 -8.39
#